data_4328e669d7190607341cb96a9576af0a
#
_entry.id   4328e669d7190607341cb96a9576af0a
#
_cell.length_a   1.000
_cell.length_b   1.000
_cell.length_c   1.000
_cell.angle_alpha   90.00
_cell.angle_beta   90.00
_cell.angle_gamma   90.00
#
_symmetry.space_group_name_H-M   'P 1'
#
loop_
_entity.id
_entity.type
_entity.pdbx_description
1 polymer ?
#
loop_
_entity_poly.entity_id
_entity_poly.type
_entity_poly.pdbx_seq_one_letter_code
_entity_poly.pdbx_strand_id
1 'polypeptide(L)'
;MGKIIIVVMIFNLTSKLFAFFRELSLAYFFGASSLTDAYIVAFSIPTIIFGIIGSGLLNGYIPIYNQIKENSNELMAKKFTNNFTNIMLLLCLIVFVIGFFFSPSLVKIFSYGFDSKTLDTASLFTKISLLSIFPIMLVSIFSGYLQLNNKFFAVAFIGVPTNLLYIFGTYIAYKNNNFILLIFFTCFALLFQFLFLCPFVFKTGYRHNFKINIHDKSLQQLLTLSIPIILGTSLEQINILIDRTVASSLGAGAITILNYSGKLNGAILSLSIIAILNILFPKFSSLVSENNIEQLKEQVKYIINMIFIFAFPIMFGIITLNKEVSMFIFGRGNLDKDSVLATAKCLSFYSLCFVGLCLRDLSTKIFYSFKNSKTPVINSSIGIILNIILNFTLSKYLGVSGIALATSISTIFISILLFYNLRRYDIYLEKSNLIILFKVLIASAFMILVIYLSKKYLSSFGNVSIFIYMINA
;
A
#
# COMPACT_ATOMS: atom_id res chain seq x y z
N MET A 1 26.93 -10.69 -4.15
CA MET A 1 25.77 -9.93 -3.61
C MET A 1 25.02 -9.17 -4.70
N GLY A 2 25.64 -8.37 -5.58
CA GLY A 2 24.95 -7.55 -6.57
C GLY A 2 23.96 -8.28 -7.49
N LYS A 3 24.34 -9.45 -8.03
CA LYS A 3 23.45 -10.26 -8.89
C LYS A 3 22.16 -10.71 -8.19
N ILE A 4 22.24 -11.09 -6.90
CA ILE A 4 21.08 -11.52 -6.11
C ILE A 4 20.12 -10.34 -5.89
N ILE A 5 20.64 -9.15 -5.59
CA ILE A 5 19.85 -7.94 -5.42
C ILE A 5 19.08 -7.59 -6.68
N ILE A 6 19.74 -7.62 -7.85
CA ILE A 6 19.11 -7.34 -9.14
C ILE A 6 17.98 -8.34 -9.43
N VAL A 7 18.22 -9.63 -9.21
CA VAL A 7 17.20 -10.69 -9.41
C VAL A 7 15.99 -10.46 -8.50
N VAL A 8 16.22 -10.18 -7.21
CA VAL A 8 15.16 -9.87 -6.25
C VAL A 8 14.37 -8.63 -6.66
N MET A 9 15.04 -7.58 -7.15
CA MET A 9 14.37 -6.37 -7.66
C MET A 9 13.49 -6.68 -8.87
N ILE A 10 13.98 -7.46 -9.85
CA ILE A 10 13.20 -7.86 -11.03
C ILE A 10 11.94 -8.64 -10.61
N PHE A 11 12.07 -9.62 -9.71
CA PHE A 11 10.91 -10.38 -9.25
C PHE A 11 9.92 -9.56 -8.45
N ASN A 12 10.39 -8.62 -7.62
CA ASN A 12 9.50 -7.68 -6.92
C ASN A 12 8.74 -6.77 -7.90
N LEU A 13 9.41 -6.26 -8.95
CA LEU A 13 8.75 -5.46 -10.00
C LEU A 13 7.73 -6.32 -10.77
N THR A 14 8.10 -7.53 -11.17
CA THR A 14 7.20 -8.48 -11.84
C THR A 14 5.98 -8.78 -10.96
N SER A 15 6.18 -9.06 -9.67
CA SER A 15 5.08 -9.30 -8.72
C SER A 15 4.13 -8.09 -8.61
N LYS A 16 4.66 -6.86 -8.61
CA LYS A 16 3.84 -5.63 -8.61
C LYS A 16 3.05 -5.46 -9.91
N LEU A 17 3.64 -5.79 -11.05
CA LEU A 17 2.93 -5.77 -12.34
C LEU A 17 1.78 -6.78 -12.35
N PHE A 18 2.00 -8.01 -11.89
CA PHE A 18 0.91 -8.99 -11.77
C PHE A 18 -0.14 -8.57 -10.74
N ALA A 19 0.24 -7.91 -9.65
CA ALA A 19 -0.71 -7.33 -8.71
C ALA A 19 -1.57 -6.22 -9.35
N PHE A 20 -1.00 -5.43 -10.25
CA PHE A 20 -1.74 -4.45 -11.03
C PHE A 20 -2.69 -5.12 -12.03
N PHE A 21 -2.25 -6.16 -12.77
CA PHE A 21 -3.12 -6.94 -13.65
C PHE A 21 -4.27 -7.62 -12.89
N ARG A 22 -4.06 -8.02 -11.65
CA ARG A 22 -5.13 -8.51 -10.78
C ARG A 22 -6.23 -7.47 -10.57
N GLU A 23 -5.88 -6.23 -10.25
CA GLU A 23 -6.87 -5.15 -10.09
C GLU A 23 -7.58 -4.86 -11.42
N LEU A 24 -6.84 -4.89 -12.55
CA LEU A 24 -7.44 -4.74 -13.87
C LEU A 24 -8.42 -5.86 -14.19
N SER A 25 -8.12 -7.11 -13.83
CA SER A 25 -9.03 -8.24 -14.03
C SER A 25 -10.33 -8.06 -13.24
N LEU A 26 -10.25 -7.56 -12.00
CA LEU A 26 -11.43 -7.27 -11.19
C LEU A 26 -12.29 -6.18 -11.86
N ALA A 27 -11.67 -5.09 -12.31
CA ALA A 27 -12.35 -4.00 -13.01
C ALA A 27 -12.98 -4.48 -14.33
N TYR A 28 -12.25 -5.28 -15.10
CA TYR A 28 -12.70 -5.79 -16.40
C TYR A 28 -13.91 -6.72 -16.27
N PHE A 29 -13.90 -7.66 -15.33
CA PHE A 29 -14.96 -8.67 -15.21
C PHE A 29 -16.13 -8.22 -14.34
N PHE A 30 -15.92 -7.42 -13.31
CA PHE A 30 -16.95 -7.09 -12.31
C PHE A 30 -17.30 -5.61 -12.22
N GLY A 31 -16.53 -4.72 -12.83
CA GLY A 31 -16.81 -3.28 -12.84
C GLY A 31 -16.85 -2.65 -11.44
N ALA A 32 -17.64 -1.57 -11.31
CA ALA A 32 -17.91 -0.89 -10.05
C ALA A 32 -19.37 -1.08 -9.65
N SER A 33 -19.63 -1.87 -8.62
CA SER A 33 -20.96 -2.26 -8.18
C SER A 33 -21.01 -2.46 -6.66
N SER A 34 -22.22 -2.53 -6.09
CA SER A 34 -22.41 -2.89 -4.68
C SER A 34 -21.76 -4.22 -4.32
N LEU A 35 -21.76 -5.21 -5.24
CA LEU A 35 -21.11 -6.50 -5.02
C LEU A 35 -19.59 -6.39 -4.99
N THR A 36 -19.00 -5.58 -5.87
CA THR A 36 -17.56 -5.32 -5.88
C THR A 36 -17.15 -4.53 -4.64
N ASP A 37 -17.96 -3.56 -4.20
CA ASP A 37 -17.76 -2.84 -2.94
C ASP A 37 -17.80 -3.79 -1.74
N ALA A 38 -18.80 -4.68 -1.67
CA ALA A 38 -18.93 -5.70 -0.63
C ALA A 38 -17.69 -6.62 -0.59
N TYR A 39 -17.20 -7.04 -1.75
CA TYR A 39 -15.98 -7.83 -1.87
C TYR A 39 -14.74 -7.08 -1.35
N ILE A 40 -14.54 -5.82 -1.76
CA ILE A 40 -13.40 -5.00 -1.32
C ILE A 40 -13.45 -4.76 0.19
N VAL A 41 -14.62 -4.48 0.76
CA VAL A 41 -14.79 -4.32 2.21
C VAL A 41 -14.47 -5.62 2.92
N ALA A 42 -15.02 -6.75 2.47
CA ALA A 42 -14.81 -8.06 3.08
C ALA A 42 -13.33 -8.46 3.17
N PHE A 43 -12.54 -8.19 2.13
CA PHE A 43 -11.09 -8.46 2.15
C PHE A 43 -10.28 -7.39 2.87
N SER A 44 -10.80 -6.17 2.99
CA SER A 44 -10.11 -5.15 3.79
C SER A 44 -10.11 -5.45 5.28
N ILE A 45 -11.16 -6.07 5.80
CA ILE A 45 -11.28 -6.37 7.23
C ILE A 45 -10.10 -7.22 7.74
N PRO A 46 -9.84 -8.43 7.22
CA PRO A 46 -8.70 -9.23 7.66
C PRO A 46 -7.35 -8.56 7.37
N THR A 47 -7.21 -7.84 6.25
CA THR A 47 -5.95 -7.18 5.89
C THR A 47 -5.64 -5.99 6.78
N ILE A 48 -6.64 -5.20 7.18
CA ILE A 48 -6.47 -4.07 8.11
C ILE A 48 -6.19 -4.57 9.53
N ILE A 49 -6.94 -5.56 10.02
CA ILE A 49 -6.70 -6.14 11.34
C ILE A 49 -5.28 -6.71 11.42
N PHE A 50 -4.86 -7.46 10.39
CA PHE A 50 -3.50 -7.98 10.33
C PHE A 50 -2.47 -6.86 10.15
N GLY A 51 -2.75 -5.84 9.35
CA GLY A 51 -1.89 -4.68 9.14
C GLY A 51 -1.61 -3.91 10.44
N ILE A 52 -2.60 -3.82 11.32
CA ILE A 52 -2.45 -3.19 12.64
C ILE A 52 -1.56 -4.06 13.55
N ILE A 53 -1.92 -5.32 13.74
CA ILE A 53 -1.28 -6.19 14.75
C ILE A 53 -0.04 -6.88 14.18
N GLY A 54 -0.18 -7.50 13.01
CA GLY A 54 0.84 -8.39 12.44
C GLY A 54 2.10 -7.65 12.00
N SER A 55 1.97 -6.47 11.37
CA SER A 55 3.13 -5.72 10.89
C SER A 55 4.07 -5.29 12.03
N GLY A 56 3.51 -4.86 13.16
CA GLY A 56 4.31 -4.47 14.33
C GLY A 56 5.05 -5.66 14.93
N LEU A 57 4.36 -6.78 15.10
CA LEU A 57 4.94 -8.01 15.64
C LEU A 57 6.03 -8.59 14.72
N LEU A 58 5.83 -8.55 13.41
CA LEU A 58 6.82 -9.02 12.43
C LEU A 58 8.07 -8.16 12.37
N ASN A 59 7.92 -6.83 12.49
CA ASN A 59 9.08 -5.94 12.54
C ASN A 59 9.93 -6.14 13.82
N GLY A 60 9.31 -6.55 14.93
CA GLY A 60 10.00 -6.93 16.15
C GLY A 60 10.62 -8.34 16.08
N TYR A 61 10.08 -9.25 15.28
CA TYR A 61 10.52 -10.63 15.18
C TYR A 61 11.96 -10.77 14.67
N ILE A 62 12.31 -10.05 13.61
CA ILE A 62 13.64 -10.16 12.97
C ILE A 62 14.80 -9.82 13.94
N PRO A 63 14.81 -8.68 14.67
CA PRO A 63 15.87 -8.37 15.60
C PRO A 63 15.94 -9.35 16.77
N ILE A 64 14.80 -9.81 17.31
CA ILE A 64 14.78 -10.77 18.41
C ILE A 64 15.32 -12.13 17.98
N TYR A 65 14.94 -12.61 16.79
CA TYR A 65 15.48 -13.84 16.22
C TYR A 65 17.01 -13.79 16.11
N ASN A 66 17.59 -12.70 15.56
CA ASN A 66 19.03 -12.52 15.45
C ASN A 66 19.71 -12.48 16.82
N GLN A 67 19.15 -11.74 17.78
CA GLN A 67 19.66 -11.68 19.15
C GLN A 67 19.71 -13.07 19.81
N ILE A 68 18.66 -13.89 19.64
CA ILE A 68 18.65 -15.27 20.18
C ILE A 68 19.70 -16.13 19.47
N LYS A 69 19.83 -15.99 18.16
CA LYS A 69 20.79 -16.75 17.36
C LYS A 69 22.23 -16.44 17.76
N GLU A 70 22.54 -15.16 18.03
CA GLU A 70 23.87 -14.71 18.46
C GLU A 70 24.19 -15.07 19.92
N ASN A 71 23.25 -14.86 20.84
CA ASN A 71 23.45 -15.08 22.27
C ASN A 71 23.35 -16.56 22.69
N SER A 72 22.71 -17.39 21.87
CA SER A 72 22.50 -18.81 22.19
C SER A 72 22.93 -19.71 21.02
N ASN A 73 21.98 -20.06 20.15
CA ASN A 73 22.23 -20.84 18.94
C ASN A 73 21.02 -20.81 18.00
N GLU A 74 21.22 -21.36 16.78
CA GLU A 74 20.16 -21.41 15.77
C GLU A 74 18.98 -22.29 16.18
N LEU A 75 19.20 -23.32 17.00
CA LEU A 75 18.13 -24.21 17.48
C LEU A 75 17.14 -23.45 18.39
N MET A 76 17.66 -22.59 19.28
CA MET A 76 16.83 -21.76 20.14
C MET A 76 16.06 -20.71 19.36
N ALA A 77 16.67 -20.09 18.34
CA ALA A 77 15.98 -19.17 17.45
C ALA A 77 14.86 -19.86 16.67
N LYS A 78 15.04 -21.11 16.22
CA LYS A 78 13.97 -21.92 15.60
C LYS A 78 12.86 -22.27 16.59
N LYS A 79 13.18 -22.58 17.86
CA LYS A 79 12.18 -22.81 18.92
C LYS A 79 11.38 -21.53 19.20
N PHE A 80 12.01 -20.38 19.24
CA PHE A 80 11.34 -19.10 19.38
C PHE A 80 10.39 -18.84 18.19
N THR A 81 10.82 -19.11 16.94
CA THR A 81 9.95 -19.01 15.77
C THR A 81 8.73 -19.91 15.87
N ASN A 82 8.88 -21.17 16.36
CA ASN A 82 7.77 -22.07 16.59
C ASN A 82 6.78 -21.51 17.59
N ASN A 83 7.29 -21.06 18.75
CA ASN A 83 6.46 -20.49 19.82
C ASN A 83 5.71 -19.24 19.34
N PHE A 84 6.42 -18.33 18.65
CA PHE A 84 5.82 -17.13 18.06
C PHE A 84 4.73 -17.48 17.04
N THR A 85 4.99 -18.44 16.12
CA THR A 85 4.01 -18.90 15.14
C THR A 85 2.76 -19.46 15.81
N ASN A 86 2.92 -20.28 16.85
CA ASN A 86 1.79 -20.88 17.56
C ASN A 86 0.92 -19.83 18.27
N ILE A 87 1.57 -18.84 18.90
CA ILE A 87 0.86 -17.74 19.57
C ILE A 87 0.11 -16.87 18.55
N MET A 88 0.74 -16.60 17.42
CA MET A 88 0.10 -15.85 16.32
C MET A 88 -1.07 -16.63 15.71
N LEU A 89 -0.97 -17.97 15.59
CA LEU A 89 -2.08 -18.82 15.15
C LEU A 89 -3.24 -18.77 16.15
N LEU A 90 -2.95 -18.80 17.45
CA LEU A 90 -3.97 -18.66 18.49
C LEU A 90 -4.65 -17.28 18.42
N LEU A 91 -3.88 -16.21 18.23
CA LEU A 91 -4.42 -14.86 18.04
C LEU A 91 -5.32 -14.79 16.80
N CYS A 92 -4.88 -15.37 15.69
CA CYS A 92 -5.68 -15.43 14.46
C CYS A 92 -6.98 -16.22 14.69
N LEU A 93 -6.94 -17.31 15.45
CA LEU A 93 -8.12 -18.08 15.79
C LEU A 93 -9.12 -17.25 16.62
N ILE A 94 -8.65 -16.52 17.61
CA ILE A 94 -9.49 -15.63 18.42
C ILE A 94 -10.14 -14.56 17.53
N VAL A 95 -9.33 -13.88 16.69
CA VAL A 95 -9.83 -12.86 15.77
C VAL A 95 -10.81 -13.43 14.75
N PHE A 96 -10.54 -14.64 14.23
CA PHE A 96 -11.44 -15.35 13.33
C PHE A 96 -12.78 -15.65 13.99
N VAL A 97 -12.77 -16.24 15.19
CA VAL A 97 -14.02 -16.60 15.93
C VAL A 97 -14.83 -15.35 16.23
N ILE A 98 -14.21 -14.31 16.80
CA ILE A 98 -14.90 -13.04 17.09
C ILE A 98 -15.43 -12.43 15.80
N GLY A 99 -14.59 -12.33 14.76
CA GLY A 99 -14.97 -11.73 13.49
C GLY A 99 -16.07 -12.50 12.77
N PHE A 100 -16.09 -13.83 12.87
CA PHE A 100 -17.12 -14.67 12.25
C PHE A 100 -18.50 -14.42 12.87
N PHE A 101 -18.59 -14.37 14.19
CA PHE A 101 -19.87 -14.12 14.89
C PHE A 101 -20.30 -12.67 14.79
N PHE A 102 -19.37 -11.71 14.82
CA PHE A 102 -19.65 -10.28 14.76
C PHE A 102 -19.46 -9.67 13.37
N SER A 103 -19.45 -10.49 12.30
CA SER A 103 -19.23 -10.02 10.93
C SER A 103 -20.20 -8.92 10.48
N PRO A 104 -21.52 -8.91 10.79
CA PRO A 104 -22.40 -7.80 10.42
C PRO A 104 -22.01 -6.49 11.09
N SER A 105 -21.65 -6.54 12.38
CA SER A 105 -21.21 -5.35 13.13
C SER A 105 -19.88 -4.81 12.61
N LEU A 106 -18.93 -5.71 12.28
CA LEU A 106 -17.66 -5.32 11.67
C LEU A 106 -17.90 -4.64 10.32
N VAL A 107 -18.69 -5.26 9.43
CA VAL A 107 -19.00 -4.66 8.12
C VAL A 107 -19.66 -3.31 8.31
N LYS A 108 -20.58 -3.16 9.25
CA LYS A 108 -21.24 -1.87 9.54
C LYS A 108 -20.27 -0.79 10.00
N ILE A 109 -19.23 -1.14 10.76
CA ILE A 109 -18.17 -0.20 11.15
C ILE A 109 -17.35 0.24 9.92
N PHE A 110 -17.03 -0.69 9.02
CA PHE A 110 -16.21 -0.42 7.84
C PHE A 110 -16.99 0.23 6.68
N SER A 111 -18.34 0.16 6.71
CA SER A 111 -19.20 0.61 5.62
C SER A 111 -20.62 0.90 6.11
N TYR A 112 -20.75 1.91 6.98
CA TYR A 112 -22.04 2.28 7.58
C TYR A 112 -23.09 2.71 6.54
N GLY A 113 -22.67 3.12 5.34
CA GLY A 113 -23.56 3.58 4.27
C GLY A 113 -24.13 2.46 3.39
N PHE A 114 -23.80 1.19 3.64
CA PHE A 114 -24.37 0.09 2.87
C PHE A 114 -25.86 -0.11 3.20
N ASP A 115 -26.65 -0.37 2.16
CA ASP A 115 -28.01 -0.85 2.29
C ASP A 115 -28.04 -2.27 2.91
N SER A 116 -29.18 -2.71 3.44
CA SER A 116 -29.31 -3.99 4.14
C SER A 116 -28.83 -5.18 3.28
N LYS A 117 -29.17 -5.20 1.99
CA LYS A 117 -28.79 -6.28 1.07
C LYS A 117 -27.27 -6.35 0.85
N THR A 118 -26.65 -5.21 0.62
CA THR A 118 -25.18 -5.11 0.45
C THR A 118 -24.46 -5.45 1.76
N LEU A 119 -25.00 -5.04 2.92
CA LEU A 119 -24.46 -5.36 4.23
C LEU A 119 -24.50 -6.88 4.50
N ASP A 120 -25.61 -7.54 4.21
CA ASP A 120 -25.77 -9.00 4.38
C ASP A 120 -24.76 -9.76 3.48
N THR A 121 -24.65 -9.32 2.22
CA THR A 121 -23.69 -9.88 1.25
C THR A 121 -22.26 -9.68 1.72
N ALA A 122 -21.90 -8.47 2.13
CA ALA A 122 -20.56 -8.16 2.64
C ALA A 122 -20.25 -8.93 3.93
N SER A 123 -21.25 -9.17 4.79
CA SER A 123 -21.10 -9.95 6.01
C SER A 123 -20.83 -11.43 5.71
N LEU A 124 -21.54 -12.02 4.74
CA LEU A 124 -21.26 -13.37 4.26
C LEU A 124 -19.85 -13.46 3.67
N PHE A 125 -19.48 -12.50 2.82
CA PHE A 125 -18.15 -12.42 2.23
C PHE A 125 -17.07 -12.28 3.29
N THR A 126 -17.31 -11.49 4.34
CA THR A 126 -16.39 -11.29 5.47
C THR A 126 -16.17 -12.59 6.24
N LYS A 127 -17.22 -13.37 6.51
CA LYS A 127 -17.08 -14.68 7.17
C LYS A 127 -16.10 -15.61 6.44
N ILE A 128 -16.15 -15.62 5.11
CA ILE A 128 -15.25 -16.45 4.30
C ILE A 128 -13.85 -15.80 4.23
N SER A 129 -13.76 -14.49 4.00
CA SER A 129 -12.49 -13.79 3.87
C SER A 129 -11.64 -13.79 5.14
N LEU A 130 -12.27 -13.88 6.33
CA LEU A 130 -11.56 -14.01 7.61
C LEU A 130 -10.68 -15.26 7.67
N LEU A 131 -10.98 -16.32 6.90
CA LEU A 131 -10.08 -17.47 6.77
C LEU A 131 -8.71 -17.09 6.23
N SER A 132 -8.63 -15.99 5.49
CA SER A 132 -7.37 -15.51 4.90
C SER A 132 -6.38 -14.97 5.94
N ILE A 133 -6.82 -14.67 7.18
CA ILE A 133 -5.92 -14.13 8.21
C ILE A 133 -4.82 -15.14 8.58
N PHE A 134 -5.12 -16.43 8.54
CA PHE A 134 -4.15 -17.49 8.81
C PHE A 134 -3.02 -17.54 7.78
N PRO A 135 -3.30 -17.69 6.47
CA PRO A 135 -2.24 -17.68 5.47
C PRO A 135 -1.51 -16.34 5.39
N ILE A 136 -2.18 -15.20 5.52
CA ILE A 136 -1.52 -13.87 5.53
C ILE A 136 -0.47 -13.81 6.64
N MET A 137 -0.82 -14.25 7.85
CA MET A 137 0.09 -14.26 9.00
C MET A 137 1.26 -15.23 8.77
N LEU A 138 0.97 -16.47 8.35
CA LEU A 138 2.01 -17.49 8.11
C LEU A 138 2.98 -17.09 7.00
N VAL A 139 2.48 -16.52 5.91
CA VAL A 139 3.31 -15.98 4.82
C VAL A 139 4.24 -14.90 5.36
N SER A 140 3.76 -14.01 6.20
CA SER A 140 4.55 -12.91 6.74
C SER A 140 5.67 -13.42 7.66
N ILE A 141 5.38 -14.36 8.57
CA ILE A 141 6.38 -14.97 9.46
C ILE A 141 7.41 -15.75 8.64
N PHE A 142 6.96 -16.59 7.71
CA PHE A 142 7.85 -17.42 6.89
C PHE A 142 8.68 -16.59 5.92
N SER A 143 8.15 -15.47 5.42
CA SER A 143 8.91 -14.52 4.63
C SER A 143 10.04 -13.88 5.46
N GLY A 144 9.75 -13.44 6.68
CA GLY A 144 10.76 -12.92 7.61
C GLY A 144 11.83 -13.99 7.94
N TYR A 145 11.40 -15.20 8.25
CA TYR A 145 12.28 -16.32 8.55
C TYR A 145 13.19 -16.69 7.34
N LEU A 146 12.64 -16.71 6.12
CA LEU A 146 13.41 -16.98 4.90
C LEU A 146 14.41 -15.86 4.57
N GLN A 147 14.07 -14.60 4.82
CA GLN A 147 14.98 -13.47 4.69
C GLN A 147 16.17 -13.60 5.65
N LEU A 148 15.93 -13.98 6.91
CA LEU A 148 16.97 -14.25 7.90
C LEU A 148 17.90 -15.41 7.48
N ASN A 149 17.42 -16.35 6.67
CA ASN A 149 18.17 -17.45 6.10
C ASN A 149 18.69 -17.18 4.68
N ASN A 150 18.73 -15.92 4.23
CA ASN A 150 19.20 -15.49 2.90
C ASN A 150 18.44 -16.11 1.71
N LYS A 151 17.19 -16.56 1.91
CA LYS A 151 16.33 -17.13 0.86
C LYS A 151 15.41 -16.07 0.26
N PHE A 152 15.96 -14.94 -0.16
CA PHE A 152 15.23 -13.79 -0.67
C PHE A 152 14.43 -14.08 -1.95
N PHE A 153 14.90 -15.02 -2.79
CA PHE A 153 14.26 -15.39 -4.04
C PHE A 153 12.82 -15.88 -3.84
N ALA A 154 12.59 -16.81 -2.92
CA ALA A 154 11.26 -17.37 -2.67
C ALA A 154 10.26 -16.28 -2.24
N VAL A 155 10.72 -15.33 -1.42
CA VAL A 155 9.91 -14.22 -0.93
C VAL A 155 9.59 -13.21 -2.03
N ALA A 156 10.53 -12.93 -2.93
CA ALA A 156 10.31 -11.98 -4.03
C ALA A 156 9.40 -12.56 -5.14
N PHE A 157 9.54 -13.85 -5.43
CA PHE A 157 8.82 -14.51 -6.53
C PHE A 157 7.36 -14.85 -6.19
N ILE A 158 7.04 -15.04 -4.90
CA ILE A 158 5.73 -15.56 -4.43
C ILE A 158 4.53 -14.77 -4.94
N GLY A 159 4.68 -13.45 -5.15
CA GLY A 159 3.60 -12.61 -5.63
C GLY A 159 3.14 -12.94 -7.05
N VAL A 160 4.01 -13.50 -7.91
CA VAL A 160 3.66 -13.82 -9.30
C VAL A 160 2.60 -14.93 -9.36
N PRO A 161 2.86 -16.16 -8.85
CA PRO A 161 1.88 -17.25 -8.93
C PRO A 161 0.60 -16.94 -8.15
N THR A 162 0.69 -16.21 -7.04
CA THR A 162 -0.49 -15.81 -6.27
C THR A 162 -1.42 -14.90 -7.08
N ASN A 163 -0.88 -13.88 -7.74
CA ASN A 163 -1.69 -12.97 -8.54
C ASN A 163 -2.24 -13.66 -9.80
N LEU A 164 -1.50 -14.61 -10.39
CA LEU A 164 -2.02 -15.42 -11.51
C LEU A 164 -3.22 -16.28 -11.09
N LEU A 165 -3.15 -16.95 -9.93
CA LEU A 165 -4.29 -17.71 -9.38
C LEU A 165 -5.49 -16.81 -9.10
N TYR A 166 -5.24 -15.61 -8.63
CA TYR A 166 -6.30 -14.62 -8.39
C TYR A 166 -6.98 -14.21 -9.71
N ILE A 167 -6.19 -13.87 -10.75
CA ILE A 167 -6.72 -13.51 -12.07
C ILE A 167 -7.54 -14.66 -12.66
N PHE A 168 -7.02 -15.89 -12.57
CA PHE A 168 -7.71 -17.09 -13.03
C PHE A 168 -9.02 -17.30 -12.26
N GLY A 169 -9.01 -17.16 -10.95
CA GLY A 169 -10.21 -17.25 -10.10
C GLY A 169 -11.25 -16.18 -10.44
N THR A 170 -10.80 -14.95 -10.73
CA THR A 170 -11.67 -13.85 -11.16
C THR A 170 -12.39 -14.21 -12.48
N TYR A 171 -11.66 -14.78 -13.44
CA TYR A 171 -12.25 -15.24 -14.70
C TYR A 171 -13.28 -16.37 -14.48
N ILE A 172 -12.96 -17.38 -13.66
CA ILE A 172 -13.90 -18.48 -13.37
C ILE A 172 -15.16 -17.98 -12.66
N ALA A 173 -15.00 -17.08 -11.69
CA ALA A 173 -16.10 -16.50 -10.95
C ALA A 173 -17.04 -15.70 -11.88
N TYR A 174 -16.47 -14.94 -12.82
CA TYR A 174 -17.23 -14.22 -13.84
C TYR A 174 -17.99 -15.17 -14.76
N LYS A 175 -17.32 -16.20 -15.32
CA LYS A 175 -17.94 -17.17 -16.23
C LYS A 175 -19.12 -17.90 -15.60
N ASN A 176 -19.06 -18.14 -14.29
CA ASN A 176 -20.13 -18.82 -13.54
C ASN A 176 -21.14 -17.85 -12.91
N ASN A 177 -21.03 -16.53 -13.11
CA ASN A 177 -21.85 -15.50 -12.48
C ASN A 177 -21.93 -15.65 -10.93
N ASN A 178 -20.84 -16.05 -10.31
CA ASN A 178 -20.82 -16.38 -8.88
C ASN A 178 -19.70 -15.65 -8.13
N PHE A 179 -20.04 -14.60 -7.40
CA PHE A 179 -19.10 -13.84 -6.56
C PHE A 179 -18.51 -14.64 -5.38
N ILE A 180 -19.21 -15.67 -4.91
CA ILE A 180 -18.68 -16.53 -3.83
C ILE A 180 -17.45 -17.26 -4.30
N LEU A 181 -17.42 -17.70 -5.57
CA LEU A 181 -16.21 -18.30 -6.17
C LEU A 181 -15.03 -17.33 -6.16
N LEU A 182 -15.27 -16.04 -6.44
CA LEU A 182 -14.20 -15.03 -6.39
C LEU A 182 -13.54 -14.99 -5.00
N ILE A 183 -14.35 -15.03 -3.94
CA ILE A 183 -13.87 -15.00 -2.57
C ILE A 183 -13.08 -16.26 -2.22
N PHE A 184 -13.60 -17.43 -2.59
CA PHE A 184 -12.90 -18.70 -2.40
C PHE A 184 -11.56 -18.73 -3.13
N PHE A 185 -11.51 -18.31 -4.39
CA PHE A 185 -10.26 -18.25 -5.15
C PHE A 185 -9.26 -17.25 -4.56
N THR A 186 -9.74 -16.15 -3.99
CA THR A 186 -8.87 -15.18 -3.30
C THR A 186 -8.27 -15.79 -2.03
N CYS A 187 -9.09 -16.45 -1.21
CA CYS A 187 -8.59 -17.17 -0.02
C CYS A 187 -7.64 -18.30 -0.42
N PHE A 188 -7.97 -19.05 -1.49
CA PHE A 188 -7.13 -20.11 -2.02
C PHE A 188 -5.78 -19.58 -2.54
N ALA A 189 -5.76 -18.45 -3.24
CA ALA A 189 -4.52 -17.83 -3.71
C ALA A 189 -3.60 -17.43 -2.56
N LEU A 190 -4.16 -16.94 -1.44
CA LEU A 190 -3.41 -16.62 -0.22
C LEU A 190 -2.93 -17.90 0.49
N LEU A 191 -3.75 -18.95 0.53
CA LEU A 191 -3.33 -20.25 1.05
C LEU A 191 -2.21 -20.84 0.19
N PHE A 192 -2.33 -20.78 -1.13
CA PHE A 192 -1.28 -21.21 -2.06
C PHE A 192 0.04 -20.45 -1.83
N GLN A 193 -0.07 -19.15 -1.53
CA GLN A 193 1.07 -18.33 -1.17
C GLN A 193 1.84 -18.89 0.03
N PHE A 194 1.14 -19.30 1.07
CA PHE A 194 1.73 -19.97 2.22
C PHE A 194 2.33 -21.34 1.84
N LEU A 195 1.57 -22.18 1.13
CA LEU A 195 2.03 -23.50 0.70
C LEU A 195 3.28 -23.44 -0.18
N PHE A 196 3.39 -22.42 -1.03
CA PHE A 196 4.58 -22.19 -1.86
C PHE A 196 5.85 -21.93 -1.04
N LEU A 197 5.75 -21.23 0.10
CA LEU A 197 6.89 -20.98 0.99
C LEU A 197 7.32 -22.21 1.80
N CYS A 198 6.40 -23.12 2.12
CA CYS A 198 6.67 -24.26 2.99
C CYS A 198 7.90 -25.10 2.57
N PRO A 199 8.08 -25.50 1.28
CA PRO A 199 9.25 -26.27 0.87
C PRO A 199 10.57 -25.55 1.13
N PHE A 200 10.60 -24.21 0.95
CA PHE A 200 11.80 -23.41 1.19
C PHE A 200 12.11 -23.30 2.67
N VAL A 201 11.08 -23.19 3.53
CA VAL A 201 11.23 -23.16 4.99
C VAL A 201 11.73 -24.51 5.50
N PHE A 202 11.13 -25.62 5.06
CA PHE A 202 11.56 -26.96 5.49
C PHE A 202 12.99 -27.30 5.05
N LYS A 203 13.44 -26.82 3.89
CA LYS A 203 14.82 -26.98 3.43
C LYS A 203 15.87 -26.27 4.31
N THR A 204 15.48 -25.33 5.17
CA THR A 204 16.38 -24.73 6.16
C THR A 204 16.52 -25.56 7.45
N GLY A 205 15.91 -26.76 7.49
CA GLY A 205 15.88 -27.59 8.68
C GLY A 205 14.88 -27.11 9.75
N TYR A 206 13.94 -26.24 9.38
CA TYR A 206 12.84 -25.87 10.27
C TYR A 206 11.88 -27.05 10.39
N ARG A 207 11.52 -27.39 11.64
CA ARG A 207 10.47 -28.35 11.97
C ARG A 207 9.49 -27.70 12.91
N HIS A 208 8.23 -27.66 12.50
CA HIS A 208 7.19 -27.05 13.32
C HIS A 208 6.87 -27.94 14.53
N ASN A 209 6.71 -27.29 15.70
CA ASN A 209 6.32 -27.93 16.94
C ASN A 209 5.21 -27.09 17.60
N PHE A 210 4.11 -27.73 17.98
CA PHE A 210 2.93 -27.06 18.54
C PHE A 210 3.03 -26.70 20.04
N LYS A 211 4.25 -26.66 20.61
CA LYS A 211 4.43 -26.22 21.99
C LYS A 211 4.24 -24.71 22.12
N ILE A 212 3.40 -24.28 23.05
CA ILE A 212 3.14 -22.87 23.38
C ILE A 212 3.76 -22.56 24.74
N ASN A 213 4.56 -21.50 24.80
CA ASN A 213 5.09 -20.96 26.03
C ASN A 213 4.85 -19.44 26.07
N ILE A 214 3.84 -19.00 26.78
CA ILE A 214 3.46 -17.59 26.92
C ILE A 214 4.45 -16.84 27.83
N HIS A 215 5.15 -17.55 28.73
CA HIS A 215 6.13 -16.98 29.66
C HIS A 215 7.54 -16.87 29.09
N ASP A 216 7.71 -17.09 27.78
CA ASP A 216 9.00 -16.91 27.10
C ASP A 216 9.45 -15.45 27.19
N LYS A 217 10.62 -15.21 27.78
CA LYS A 217 11.21 -13.87 27.94
C LYS A 217 11.42 -13.16 26.58
N SER A 218 11.80 -13.91 25.55
CA SER A 218 11.99 -13.37 24.21
C SER A 218 10.68 -12.92 23.58
N LEU A 219 9.59 -13.64 23.88
CA LEU A 219 8.25 -13.23 23.46
C LEU A 219 7.80 -11.93 24.16
N GLN A 220 8.03 -11.81 25.47
CA GLN A 220 7.69 -10.60 26.21
C GLN A 220 8.49 -9.39 25.69
N GLN A 221 9.76 -9.60 25.39
CA GLN A 221 10.61 -8.58 24.78
C GLN A 221 10.08 -8.17 23.39
N LEU A 222 9.67 -9.14 22.57
CA LEU A 222 9.04 -8.89 21.27
C LEU A 222 7.78 -8.04 21.44
N LEU A 223 6.88 -8.38 22.34
CA LEU A 223 5.64 -7.61 22.56
C LEU A 223 5.94 -6.18 22.98
N THR A 224 6.88 -5.97 23.90
CA THR A 224 7.30 -4.63 24.35
C THR A 224 7.84 -3.79 23.20
N LEU A 225 8.68 -4.36 22.33
CA LEU A 225 9.22 -3.67 21.16
C LEU A 225 8.15 -3.41 20.08
N SER A 226 7.15 -4.28 19.99
CA SER A 226 6.13 -4.20 18.94
C SER A 226 5.04 -3.16 19.21
N ILE A 227 4.73 -2.85 20.47
CA ILE A 227 3.65 -1.89 20.81
C ILE A 227 3.84 -0.52 20.15
N PRO A 228 5.00 0.15 20.22
CA PRO A 228 5.20 1.44 19.56
C PRO A 228 5.09 1.34 18.03
N ILE A 229 5.53 0.21 17.44
CA ILE A 229 5.46 -0.03 16.01
C ILE A 229 4.00 -0.23 15.58
N ILE A 230 3.23 -1.01 16.35
CA ILE A 230 1.79 -1.22 16.12
C ILE A 230 1.06 0.13 16.14
N LEU A 231 1.31 0.98 17.11
CA LEU A 231 0.71 2.31 17.18
C LEU A 231 1.04 3.16 15.94
N GLY A 232 2.29 3.11 15.46
CA GLY A 232 2.69 3.84 14.26
C GLY A 232 2.02 3.31 12.98
N THR A 233 1.97 2.00 12.79
CA THR A 233 1.38 1.37 11.58
C THR A 233 -0.15 1.37 11.59
N SER A 234 -0.78 1.38 12.77
CA SER A 234 -2.24 1.44 12.89
C SER A 234 -2.82 2.72 12.32
N LEU A 235 -2.10 3.83 12.39
CA LEU A 235 -2.55 5.11 11.86
C LEU A 235 -2.88 5.06 10.37
N GLU A 236 -2.03 4.43 9.56
CA GLU A 236 -2.29 4.28 8.12
C GLU A 236 -3.49 3.37 7.85
N GLN A 237 -3.66 2.31 8.64
CA GLN A 237 -4.79 1.39 8.49
C GLN A 237 -6.12 2.05 8.89
N ILE A 238 -6.11 2.87 9.93
CA ILE A 238 -7.27 3.67 10.36
C ILE A 238 -7.66 4.67 9.27
N ASN A 239 -6.70 5.32 8.63
CA ASN A 239 -6.98 6.24 7.51
C ASN A 239 -7.69 5.53 6.36
N ILE A 240 -7.18 4.37 5.93
CA ILE A 240 -7.80 3.55 4.86
C ILE A 240 -9.22 3.12 5.26
N LEU A 241 -9.42 2.75 6.53
CA LEU A 241 -10.72 2.38 7.05
C LEU A 241 -11.71 3.55 6.91
N ILE A 242 -11.33 4.72 7.36
CA ILE A 242 -12.19 5.92 7.35
C ILE A 242 -12.53 6.33 5.91
N ASP A 243 -11.54 6.35 5.00
CA ASP A 243 -11.77 6.65 3.60
C ASP A 243 -12.85 5.74 2.99
N ARG A 244 -12.78 4.41 3.27
CA ARG A 244 -13.78 3.44 2.80
C ARG A 244 -15.13 3.60 3.48
N THR A 245 -15.11 3.87 4.78
CA THR A 245 -16.32 4.09 5.57
C THR A 245 -17.11 5.29 5.03
N VAL A 246 -16.44 6.39 4.72
CA VAL A 246 -17.06 7.56 4.10
C VAL A 246 -17.50 7.24 2.65
N ALA A 247 -16.67 6.54 1.87
CA ALA A 247 -17.01 6.16 0.50
C ALA A 247 -18.28 5.28 0.44
N SER A 248 -18.49 4.40 1.44
CA SER A 248 -19.69 3.54 1.49
C SER A 248 -21.01 4.30 1.46
N SER A 249 -21.03 5.54 1.95
CA SER A 249 -22.24 6.39 1.98
C SER A 249 -22.50 7.16 0.68
N LEU A 250 -21.62 7.06 -0.31
CA LEU A 250 -21.68 7.84 -1.55
C LEU A 250 -22.33 7.08 -2.72
N GLY A 251 -22.84 5.89 -2.45
CA GLY A 251 -23.55 5.05 -3.43
C GLY A 251 -22.77 3.83 -3.89
N ALA A 252 -23.42 3.00 -4.70
CA ALA A 252 -22.88 1.76 -5.21
C ALA A 252 -21.67 2.01 -6.12
N GLY A 253 -20.61 1.22 -5.97
CA GLY A 253 -19.36 1.35 -6.72
C GLY A 253 -18.39 2.41 -6.18
N ALA A 254 -18.77 3.22 -5.19
CA ALA A 254 -17.94 4.31 -4.69
C ALA A 254 -16.63 3.82 -4.05
N ILE A 255 -16.67 2.75 -3.27
CA ILE A 255 -15.47 2.13 -2.67
C ILE A 255 -14.58 1.56 -3.79
N THR A 256 -15.19 0.96 -4.79
CA THR A 256 -14.48 0.37 -5.94
C THR A 256 -13.75 1.44 -6.75
N ILE A 257 -14.41 2.55 -7.08
CA ILE A 257 -13.81 3.69 -7.78
C ILE A 257 -12.62 4.26 -7.00
N LEU A 258 -12.79 4.45 -5.67
CA LEU A 258 -11.73 4.91 -4.81
C LEU A 258 -10.55 3.92 -4.78
N ASN A 259 -10.84 2.62 -4.74
CA ASN A 259 -9.82 1.57 -4.75
C ASN A 259 -9.04 1.55 -6.07
N TYR A 260 -9.71 1.59 -7.23
CA TYR A 260 -9.05 1.57 -8.54
C TYR A 260 -8.17 2.80 -8.76
N SER A 261 -8.67 4.00 -8.44
CA SER A 261 -7.89 5.22 -8.53
C SER A 261 -6.68 5.22 -7.58
N GLY A 262 -6.87 4.76 -6.33
CA GLY A 262 -5.79 4.65 -5.35
C GLY A 262 -4.73 3.61 -5.75
N LYS A 263 -5.14 2.45 -6.31
CA LYS A 263 -4.21 1.43 -6.81
C LYS A 263 -3.39 1.91 -8.01
N LEU A 264 -4.04 2.62 -8.95
CA LEU A 264 -3.35 3.21 -10.09
C LEU A 264 -2.35 4.29 -9.63
N ASN A 265 -2.78 5.18 -8.73
CA ASN A 265 -1.91 6.18 -8.11
C ASN A 265 -0.70 5.54 -7.42
N GLY A 266 -0.93 4.48 -6.61
CA GLY A 266 0.13 3.74 -5.93
C GLY A 266 1.08 3.00 -6.88
N ALA A 267 0.59 2.45 -7.99
CA ALA A 267 1.41 1.82 -9.01
C ALA A 267 2.39 2.82 -9.64
N ILE A 268 1.90 3.99 -10.04
CA ILE A 268 2.73 5.06 -10.63
C ILE A 268 3.80 5.53 -9.63
N LEU A 269 3.42 5.76 -8.37
CA LEU A 269 4.35 6.16 -7.31
C LEU A 269 5.42 5.10 -7.01
N SER A 270 5.04 3.82 -6.99
CA SER A 270 5.97 2.73 -6.67
C SER A 270 7.05 2.52 -7.73
N LEU A 271 6.80 2.93 -8.96
CA LEU A 271 7.74 2.88 -10.08
C LEU A 271 8.65 4.12 -10.15
N SER A 272 8.39 5.14 -9.34
CA SER A 272 9.10 6.42 -9.36
C SER A 272 10.09 6.57 -8.19
N ILE A 273 10.17 7.73 -7.59
CA ILE A 273 11.18 8.16 -6.61
C ILE A 273 11.19 7.31 -5.32
N ILE A 274 10.07 6.73 -4.91
CA ILE A 274 9.99 5.94 -3.66
C ILE A 274 10.98 4.76 -3.68
N ALA A 275 11.18 4.12 -4.83
CA ALA A 275 12.16 3.06 -4.97
C ALA A 275 13.60 3.56 -4.70
N ILE A 276 13.92 4.77 -5.20
CA ILE A 276 15.21 5.42 -4.99
C ILE A 276 15.43 5.76 -3.51
N LEU A 277 14.41 6.30 -2.84
CA LEU A 277 14.47 6.64 -1.42
C LEU A 277 14.73 5.42 -0.53
N ASN A 278 14.20 4.25 -0.89
CA ASN A 278 14.46 3.00 -0.15
C ASN A 278 15.92 2.55 -0.25
N ILE A 279 16.56 2.78 -1.40
CA ILE A 279 17.98 2.46 -1.62
C ILE A 279 18.89 3.43 -0.86
N LEU A 280 18.49 4.69 -0.72
CA LEU A 280 19.30 5.73 -0.10
C LEU A 280 19.20 5.77 1.44
N PHE A 281 18.17 5.16 2.02
CA PHE A 281 17.97 5.18 3.47
C PHE A 281 19.16 4.64 4.29
N PRO A 282 19.80 3.49 3.96
CA PRO A 282 20.99 3.04 4.66
C PRO A 282 22.13 4.06 4.64
N LYS A 283 22.29 4.79 3.52
CA LYS A 283 23.31 5.83 3.38
C LYS A 283 23.04 7.04 4.29
N PHE A 284 21.78 7.43 4.47
CA PHE A 284 21.43 8.48 5.44
C PHE A 284 21.81 8.04 6.87
N SER A 285 21.49 6.80 7.22
CA SER A 285 21.81 6.25 8.54
C SER A 285 23.32 6.18 8.80
N SER A 286 24.14 5.83 7.78
CA SER A 286 25.61 5.85 7.93
C SER A 286 26.14 7.26 8.11
N LEU A 287 25.68 8.22 7.29
CA LEU A 287 26.12 9.62 7.40
C LEU A 287 25.79 10.25 8.75
N VAL A 288 24.62 9.92 9.31
CA VAL A 288 24.23 10.37 10.65
C VAL A 288 25.11 9.71 11.73
N SER A 289 25.41 8.41 11.60
CA SER A 289 26.26 7.70 12.57
C SER A 289 27.73 8.17 12.54
N GLU A 290 28.20 8.58 11.36
CA GLU A 290 29.54 9.17 11.14
C GLU A 290 29.61 10.66 11.51
N ASN A 291 28.48 11.24 11.97
CA ASN A 291 28.34 12.67 12.28
C ASN A 291 28.64 13.60 11.09
N ASN A 292 28.50 13.10 9.86
CA ASN A 292 28.74 13.84 8.63
C ASN A 292 27.45 14.52 8.13
N ILE A 293 27.01 15.52 8.90
CA ILE A 293 25.74 16.21 8.64
C ILE A 293 25.80 17.06 7.37
N GLU A 294 26.97 17.61 7.01
CA GLU A 294 27.09 18.41 5.78
C GLU A 294 26.86 17.57 4.53
N GLN A 295 27.45 16.40 4.45
CA GLN A 295 27.24 15.51 3.32
C GLN A 295 25.79 14.99 3.28
N LEU A 296 25.15 14.80 4.44
CA LEU A 296 23.71 14.48 4.52
C LEU A 296 22.87 15.60 3.91
N LYS A 297 23.12 16.87 4.27
CA LYS A 297 22.41 18.04 3.75
C LYS A 297 22.55 18.12 2.22
N GLU A 298 23.75 17.93 1.70
CA GLU A 298 24.01 17.94 0.25
C GLU A 298 23.23 16.85 -0.47
N GLN A 299 23.20 15.63 0.08
CA GLN A 299 22.42 14.53 -0.51
C GLN A 299 20.92 14.78 -0.46
N VAL A 300 20.40 15.28 0.68
CA VAL A 300 18.99 15.64 0.82
C VAL A 300 18.62 16.72 -0.21
N LYS A 301 19.44 17.75 -0.37
CA LYS A 301 19.26 18.79 -1.40
C LYS A 301 19.16 18.19 -2.80
N TYR A 302 20.06 17.27 -3.16
CA TYR A 302 20.05 16.60 -4.46
C TYR A 302 18.77 15.78 -4.66
N ILE A 303 18.33 15.06 -3.65
CA ILE A 303 17.11 14.23 -3.70
C ILE A 303 15.85 15.09 -3.80
N ILE A 304 15.79 16.24 -3.11
CA ILE A 304 14.67 17.18 -3.25
C ILE A 304 14.57 17.66 -4.70
N ASN A 305 15.70 18.00 -5.33
CA ASN A 305 15.72 18.39 -6.74
C ASN A 305 15.22 17.25 -7.64
N MET A 306 15.65 16.01 -7.40
CA MET A 306 15.13 14.85 -8.13
C MET A 306 13.63 14.67 -7.93
N ILE A 307 13.13 14.85 -6.70
CA ILE A 307 11.68 14.80 -6.42
C ILE A 307 10.96 15.84 -7.27
N PHE A 308 11.43 17.07 -7.32
CA PHE A 308 10.80 18.12 -8.12
C PHE A 308 10.83 17.79 -9.61
N ILE A 309 11.98 17.35 -10.15
CA ILE A 309 12.15 17.06 -11.58
C ILE A 309 11.24 15.91 -12.05
N PHE A 310 11.00 14.90 -11.23
CA PHE A 310 10.20 13.75 -11.63
C PHE A 310 8.73 13.84 -11.17
N ALA A 311 8.47 14.25 -9.92
CA ALA A 311 7.12 14.19 -9.37
C ALA A 311 6.18 15.26 -9.95
N PHE A 312 6.66 16.49 -10.22
CA PHE A 312 5.81 17.53 -10.83
C PHE A 312 5.36 17.20 -12.25
N PRO A 313 6.25 16.80 -13.20
CA PRO A 313 5.79 16.42 -14.53
C PRO A 313 4.83 15.22 -14.50
N ILE A 314 5.10 14.20 -13.69
CA ILE A 314 4.19 13.05 -13.54
C ILE A 314 2.84 13.51 -12.99
N MET A 315 2.82 14.34 -11.95
CA MET A 315 1.61 14.90 -11.37
C MET A 315 0.78 15.66 -12.41
N PHE A 316 1.37 16.60 -13.09
CA PHE A 316 0.69 17.42 -14.10
C PHE A 316 0.30 16.61 -15.35
N GLY A 317 1.12 15.64 -15.75
CA GLY A 317 0.80 14.71 -16.82
C GLY A 317 -0.47 13.91 -16.51
N ILE A 318 -0.56 13.35 -15.30
CA ILE A 318 -1.75 12.59 -14.87
C ILE A 318 -2.97 13.51 -14.76
N ILE A 319 -2.84 14.71 -14.19
CA ILE A 319 -3.96 15.67 -14.12
C ILE A 319 -4.48 16.02 -15.51
N THR A 320 -3.60 16.19 -16.48
CA THR A 320 -3.96 16.58 -17.84
C THR A 320 -4.50 15.41 -18.67
N LEU A 321 -3.99 14.19 -18.43
CA LEU A 321 -4.34 12.97 -19.17
C LEU A 321 -5.21 12.00 -18.34
N ASN A 322 -5.82 12.46 -17.25
CA ASN A 322 -6.56 11.57 -16.33
C ASN A 322 -7.64 10.74 -17.03
N LYS A 323 -8.39 11.33 -17.96
CA LYS A 323 -9.45 10.66 -18.73
C LYS A 323 -8.87 9.61 -19.67
N GLU A 324 -7.84 9.99 -20.43
CA GLU A 324 -7.19 9.12 -21.41
C GLU A 324 -6.52 7.94 -20.73
N VAL A 325 -5.79 8.19 -19.64
CA VAL A 325 -5.15 7.14 -18.82
C VAL A 325 -6.21 6.19 -18.25
N SER A 326 -7.27 6.73 -17.66
CA SER A 326 -8.32 5.90 -17.08
C SER A 326 -9.10 5.12 -18.13
N MET A 327 -9.41 5.73 -19.29
CA MET A 327 -10.06 5.06 -20.41
C MET A 327 -9.19 3.98 -21.03
N PHE A 328 -7.88 4.23 -21.16
CA PHE A 328 -6.93 3.24 -21.67
C PHE A 328 -6.85 2.01 -20.77
N ILE A 329 -6.79 2.24 -19.46
CA ILE A 329 -6.59 1.20 -18.46
C ILE A 329 -7.90 0.49 -18.12
N PHE A 330 -8.98 1.23 -17.88
CA PHE A 330 -10.25 0.72 -17.37
C PHE A 330 -11.42 0.80 -18.37
N GLY A 331 -11.24 1.44 -19.51
CA GLY A 331 -12.32 1.67 -20.49
C GLY A 331 -12.74 0.41 -21.28
N ARG A 332 -12.44 -0.78 -20.78
CA ARG A 332 -12.78 -2.08 -21.38
C ARG A 332 -13.44 -2.98 -20.35
N GLY A 333 -14.34 -3.84 -20.77
CA GLY A 333 -15.03 -4.79 -19.88
C GLY A 333 -16.27 -4.18 -19.24
N ASN A 334 -16.58 -4.59 -18.01
CA ASN A 334 -17.83 -4.28 -17.32
C ASN A 334 -17.81 -2.97 -16.51
N LEU A 335 -16.72 -2.21 -16.56
CA LEU A 335 -16.70 -0.90 -15.93
C LEU A 335 -17.36 0.13 -16.86
N ASP A 336 -18.49 0.69 -16.44
CA ASP A 336 -19.25 1.68 -17.20
C ASP A 336 -18.47 3.01 -17.36
N LYS A 337 -18.83 3.77 -18.39
CA LYS A 337 -18.11 5.02 -18.72
C LYS A 337 -18.15 6.05 -17.60
N ASP A 338 -19.24 6.14 -16.86
CA ASP A 338 -19.36 7.09 -15.75
C ASP A 338 -18.44 6.73 -14.61
N SER A 339 -18.32 5.44 -14.26
CA SER A 339 -17.35 4.93 -13.28
C SER A 339 -15.91 5.13 -13.73
N VAL A 340 -15.60 4.98 -15.03
CA VAL A 340 -14.27 5.30 -15.57
C VAL A 340 -13.95 6.79 -15.42
N LEU A 341 -14.90 7.68 -15.73
CA LEU A 341 -14.73 9.13 -15.58
C LEU A 341 -14.62 9.54 -14.11
N ALA A 342 -15.41 8.92 -13.23
CA ALA A 342 -15.27 9.12 -11.79
C ALA A 342 -13.89 8.66 -11.27
N THR A 343 -13.39 7.51 -11.73
CA THR A 343 -12.03 7.02 -11.44
C THR A 343 -10.98 7.99 -11.94
N ALA A 344 -11.13 8.54 -13.14
CA ALA A 344 -10.22 9.56 -13.70
C ALA A 344 -10.18 10.83 -12.84
N LYS A 345 -11.35 11.31 -12.39
CA LYS A 345 -11.43 12.48 -11.51
C LYS A 345 -10.79 12.21 -10.14
N CYS A 346 -11.02 11.04 -9.55
CA CYS A 346 -10.35 10.63 -8.31
C CYS A 346 -8.83 10.55 -8.50
N LEU A 347 -8.37 9.98 -9.62
CA LEU A 347 -6.94 9.87 -9.95
C LEU A 347 -6.28 11.24 -10.04
N SER A 348 -6.92 12.22 -10.70
CA SER A 348 -6.37 13.58 -10.79
C SER A 348 -6.23 14.24 -9.41
N PHE A 349 -7.18 14.03 -8.51
CA PHE A 349 -7.06 14.54 -7.14
C PHE A 349 -6.02 13.79 -6.32
N TYR A 350 -5.91 12.47 -6.43
CA TYR A 350 -4.84 11.70 -5.79
C TYR A 350 -3.44 12.11 -6.29
N SER A 351 -3.30 12.44 -7.58
CA SER A 351 -1.99 12.83 -8.11
C SER A 351 -1.45 14.13 -7.52
N LEU A 352 -2.30 15.01 -7.00
CA LEU A 352 -1.87 16.24 -6.31
C LEU A 352 -0.93 15.97 -5.13
N CYS A 353 -1.04 14.82 -4.47
CA CYS A 353 -0.17 14.49 -3.35
C CYS A 353 1.20 13.91 -3.76
N PHE A 354 1.53 13.72 -5.03
CA PHE A 354 2.76 13.04 -5.45
C PHE A 354 4.02 13.66 -4.87
N VAL A 355 4.18 14.96 -5.01
CA VAL A 355 5.32 15.69 -4.45
C VAL A 355 5.31 15.58 -2.92
N GLY A 356 4.13 15.78 -2.31
CA GLY A 356 3.94 15.66 -0.86
C GLY A 356 4.29 14.27 -0.33
N LEU A 357 3.87 13.19 -1.00
CA LEU A 357 4.20 11.81 -0.63
C LEU A 357 5.71 11.55 -0.67
N CYS A 358 6.39 11.99 -1.73
CA CYS A 358 7.83 11.83 -1.87
C CYS A 358 8.60 12.60 -0.79
N LEU A 359 8.21 13.85 -0.51
CA LEU A 359 8.83 14.67 0.54
C LEU A 359 8.52 14.12 1.94
N ARG A 360 7.31 13.61 2.18
CA ARG A 360 6.93 12.94 3.43
C ARG A 360 7.80 11.71 3.68
N ASP A 361 7.98 10.86 2.65
CA ASP A 361 8.78 9.64 2.76
C ASP A 361 10.27 9.96 2.99
N LEU A 362 10.82 10.93 2.26
CA LEU A 362 12.17 11.45 2.48
C LEU A 362 12.36 11.94 3.92
N SER A 363 11.48 12.84 4.37
CA SER A 363 11.56 13.44 5.70
C SER A 363 11.47 12.37 6.80
N THR A 364 10.56 11.40 6.65
CA THR A 364 10.38 10.29 7.59
C THR A 364 11.66 9.45 7.70
N LYS A 365 12.32 9.13 6.58
CA LYS A 365 13.58 8.38 6.56
C LYS A 365 14.71 9.15 7.24
N ILE A 366 14.78 10.47 7.03
CA ILE A 366 15.77 11.32 7.71
C ILE A 366 15.53 11.29 9.23
N PHE A 367 14.28 11.45 9.70
CA PHE A 367 13.97 11.34 11.13
C PHE A 367 14.36 9.98 11.71
N TYR A 368 14.10 8.90 10.99
CA TYR A 368 14.48 7.55 11.42
C TYR A 368 16.00 7.37 11.48
N SER A 369 16.75 8.00 10.58
CA SER A 369 18.22 7.99 10.63
C SER A 369 18.75 8.67 11.89
N PHE A 370 18.07 9.71 12.38
CA PHE A 370 18.34 10.34 13.68
C PHE A 370 17.70 9.60 14.88
N LYS A 371 17.18 8.38 14.69
CA LYS A 371 16.48 7.59 15.71
C LYS A 371 15.26 8.30 16.31
N ASN A 372 14.68 9.27 15.60
CA ASN A 372 13.50 10.02 16.01
C ASN A 372 12.26 9.50 15.30
N SER A 373 11.61 8.50 15.86
CA SER A 373 10.33 7.99 15.34
C SER A 373 9.12 8.80 15.83
N LYS A 374 9.26 9.54 16.92
CA LYS A 374 8.16 10.27 17.57
C LYS A 374 7.62 11.39 16.70
N THR A 375 8.48 12.19 16.07
CA THR A 375 8.07 13.33 15.24
C THR A 375 7.22 12.91 14.02
N PRO A 376 7.62 11.89 13.21
CA PRO A 376 6.78 11.40 12.12
C PRO A 376 5.42 10.88 12.58
N VAL A 377 5.35 10.16 13.70
CA VAL A 377 4.09 9.62 14.23
C VAL A 377 3.14 10.74 14.65
N ILE A 378 3.62 11.76 15.39
CA ILE A 378 2.80 12.90 15.81
C ILE A 378 2.26 13.65 14.58
N ASN A 379 3.13 13.99 13.62
CA ASN A 379 2.72 14.75 12.44
C ASN A 379 1.74 13.96 11.57
N SER A 380 1.93 12.63 11.45
CA SER A 380 0.98 11.76 10.75
C SER A 380 -0.37 11.71 11.48
N SER A 381 -0.39 11.66 12.82
CA SER A 381 -1.63 11.69 13.60
C SER A 381 -2.43 12.98 13.38
N ILE A 382 -1.75 14.12 13.37
CA ILE A 382 -2.39 15.43 13.07
C ILE A 382 -2.97 15.43 11.64
N GLY A 383 -2.21 14.90 10.67
CA GLY A 383 -2.66 14.80 9.29
C GLY A 383 -3.86 13.89 9.11
N ILE A 384 -3.94 12.78 9.86
CA ILE A 384 -5.10 11.88 9.83
C ILE A 384 -6.35 12.57 10.38
N ILE A 385 -6.24 13.32 11.47
CA ILE A 385 -7.36 14.12 11.99
C ILE A 385 -7.85 15.11 10.93
N LEU A 386 -6.92 15.81 10.27
CA LEU A 386 -7.27 16.70 9.17
C LEU A 386 -7.94 15.95 8.02
N ASN A 387 -7.43 14.75 7.64
CA ASN A 387 -8.02 13.92 6.60
C ASN A 387 -9.46 13.52 6.94
N ILE A 388 -9.73 13.12 8.19
CA ILE A 388 -11.09 12.77 8.65
C ILE A 388 -12.04 13.95 8.46
N ILE A 389 -11.67 15.14 8.92
CA ILE A 389 -12.49 16.34 8.80
C ILE A 389 -12.76 16.66 7.32
N LEU A 390 -11.71 16.61 6.50
CA LEU A 390 -11.81 16.88 5.07
C LEU A 390 -12.62 15.80 4.32
N ASN A 391 -12.55 14.55 4.72
CA ASN A 391 -13.37 13.48 4.12
C ASN A 391 -14.86 13.77 4.29
N PHE A 392 -15.30 14.12 5.51
CA PHE A 392 -16.71 14.44 5.77
C PHE A 392 -17.18 15.73 5.10
N THR A 393 -16.30 16.70 4.93
CA THR A 393 -16.65 17.97 4.29
C THR A 393 -16.62 17.89 2.78
N LEU A 394 -15.49 17.45 2.20
CA LEU A 394 -15.31 17.45 0.74
C LEU A 394 -16.11 16.36 0.03
N SER A 395 -16.39 15.23 0.69
CA SER A 395 -17.23 14.18 0.07
C SER A 395 -18.66 14.66 -0.19
N LYS A 396 -19.20 15.58 0.61
CA LYS A 396 -20.53 16.16 0.41
C LYS A 396 -20.64 16.97 -0.89
N TYR A 397 -19.57 17.65 -1.30
CA TYR A 397 -19.55 18.51 -2.49
C TYR A 397 -18.99 17.83 -3.73
N LEU A 398 -18.02 16.94 -3.57
CA LEU A 398 -17.25 16.33 -4.67
C LEU A 398 -17.46 14.81 -4.77
N GLY A 399 -18.30 14.22 -3.92
CA GLY A 399 -18.51 12.78 -3.87
C GLY A 399 -17.22 12.02 -3.58
N VAL A 400 -17.01 10.89 -4.26
CA VAL A 400 -15.82 10.03 -4.09
C VAL A 400 -14.52 10.79 -4.35
N SER A 401 -14.53 11.73 -5.31
CA SER A 401 -13.36 12.56 -5.63
C SER A 401 -12.95 13.48 -4.48
N GLY A 402 -13.90 13.84 -3.60
CA GLY A 402 -13.63 14.63 -2.39
C GLY A 402 -12.76 13.88 -1.39
N ILE A 403 -12.92 12.56 -1.27
CA ILE A 403 -12.06 11.71 -0.41
C ILE A 403 -10.63 11.70 -0.96
N ALA A 404 -10.46 11.54 -2.28
CA ALA A 404 -9.15 11.61 -2.92
C ALA A 404 -8.45 12.96 -2.71
N LEU A 405 -9.22 14.06 -2.79
CA LEU A 405 -8.71 15.41 -2.51
C LEU A 405 -8.34 15.58 -1.02
N ALA A 406 -9.16 15.10 -0.10
CA ALA A 406 -8.90 15.13 1.34
C ALA A 406 -7.58 14.43 1.68
N THR A 407 -7.36 13.25 1.11
CA THR A 407 -6.10 12.49 1.26
C THR A 407 -4.91 13.26 0.70
N SER A 408 -5.07 13.95 -0.41
CA SER A 408 -4.00 14.76 -1.01
C SER A 408 -3.67 15.99 -0.16
N ILE A 409 -4.65 16.72 0.30
CA ILE A 409 -4.44 17.91 1.16
C ILE A 409 -3.76 17.50 2.48
N SER A 410 -4.26 16.44 3.13
CA SER A 410 -3.68 15.98 4.39
C SER A 410 -2.25 15.46 4.22
N THR A 411 -1.95 14.78 3.12
CA THR A 411 -0.60 14.30 2.81
C THR A 411 0.38 15.46 2.57
N ILE A 412 -0.05 16.47 1.81
CA ILE A 412 0.75 17.69 1.59
C ILE A 412 1.00 18.40 2.93
N PHE A 413 -0.04 18.50 3.76
CA PHE A 413 0.08 19.11 5.08
C PHE A 413 1.06 18.37 5.99
N ILE A 414 0.99 17.02 6.07
CA ILE A 414 1.95 16.19 6.80
C ILE A 414 3.37 16.44 6.28
N SER A 415 3.53 16.48 4.96
CA SER A 415 4.82 16.73 4.31
C SER A 415 5.42 18.08 4.71
N ILE A 416 4.61 19.14 4.71
CA ILE A 416 5.03 20.49 5.14
C ILE A 416 5.44 20.48 6.62
N LEU A 417 4.64 19.87 7.50
CA LEU A 417 4.95 19.76 8.93
C LEU A 417 6.26 19.01 9.18
N LEU A 418 6.44 17.87 8.52
CA LEU A 418 7.66 17.08 8.65
C LEU A 418 8.88 17.86 8.17
N PHE A 419 8.75 18.49 7.01
CA PHE A 419 9.86 19.27 6.42
C PHE A 419 10.21 20.49 7.30
N TYR A 420 9.21 21.15 7.86
CA TYR A 420 9.43 22.24 8.83
C TYR A 420 10.20 21.75 10.07
N ASN A 421 9.85 20.58 10.61
CA ASN A 421 10.51 19.99 11.76
C ASN A 421 11.96 19.54 11.47
N LEU A 422 12.36 19.31 10.20
CA LEU A 422 13.74 19.01 9.82
C LEU A 422 14.72 20.17 10.06
N ARG A 423 14.22 21.40 10.22
CA ARG A 423 15.02 22.57 10.59
C ARG A 423 15.82 22.36 11.90
N ARG A 424 15.36 21.47 12.78
CA ARG A 424 16.09 21.07 14.00
C ARG A 424 17.43 20.41 13.73
N TYR A 425 17.61 19.89 12.52
CA TYR A 425 18.84 19.25 12.03
C TYR A 425 19.53 20.11 10.96
N ASP A 426 19.15 21.41 10.88
CA ASP A 426 19.63 22.35 9.86
C ASP A 426 19.35 21.91 8.41
N ILE A 427 18.30 21.10 8.21
CA ILE A 427 17.85 20.68 6.88
C ILE A 427 16.65 21.54 6.46
N TYR A 428 16.81 22.31 5.39
CA TYR A 428 15.81 23.22 4.85
C TYR A 428 15.92 23.36 3.33
N LEU A 429 14.91 23.97 2.73
CA LEU A 429 14.94 24.30 1.29
C LEU A 429 15.89 25.46 1.06
N GLU A 430 16.90 25.21 0.26
CA GLU A 430 17.83 26.26 -0.18
C GLU A 430 17.30 27.02 -1.40
N LYS A 431 17.87 28.20 -1.65
CA LYS A 431 17.55 29.01 -2.86
C LYS A 431 17.75 28.21 -4.15
N SER A 432 18.75 27.35 -4.20
CA SER A 432 19.03 26.46 -5.34
C SER A 432 17.87 25.49 -5.63
N ASN A 433 17.25 24.92 -4.59
CA ASN A 433 16.06 24.05 -4.73
C ASN A 433 14.87 24.84 -5.28
N LEU A 434 14.66 26.08 -4.80
CA LEU A 434 13.58 26.95 -5.27
C LEU A 434 13.76 27.35 -6.74
N ILE A 435 14.99 27.59 -7.19
CA ILE A 435 15.29 27.86 -8.61
C ILE A 435 14.93 26.65 -9.47
N ILE A 436 15.30 25.43 -9.03
CA ILE A 436 14.95 24.19 -9.75
C ILE A 436 13.45 23.98 -9.75
N LEU A 437 12.77 24.17 -8.60
CA LEU A 437 11.32 24.11 -8.52
C LEU A 437 10.67 25.03 -9.56
N PHE A 438 11.09 26.30 -9.63
CA PHE A 438 10.54 27.25 -10.58
C PHE A 438 10.77 26.84 -12.04
N LYS A 439 11.98 26.36 -12.39
CA LYS A 439 12.27 25.83 -13.72
C LYS A 439 11.40 24.62 -14.07
N VAL A 440 11.20 23.71 -13.13
CA VAL A 440 10.36 22.51 -13.33
C VAL A 440 8.89 22.89 -13.48
N LEU A 441 8.39 23.87 -12.73
CA LEU A 441 7.01 24.35 -12.89
C LEU A 441 6.79 24.97 -14.27
N ILE A 442 7.73 25.79 -14.79
CA ILE A 442 7.68 26.34 -16.15
C ILE A 442 7.70 25.21 -17.20
N ALA A 443 8.63 24.26 -17.08
CA ALA A 443 8.71 23.13 -17.98
C ALA A 443 7.42 22.27 -17.96
N SER A 444 6.85 22.04 -16.78
CA SER A 444 5.59 21.32 -16.63
C SER A 444 4.41 22.09 -17.22
N ALA A 445 4.37 23.42 -17.08
CA ALA A 445 3.35 24.25 -17.72
C ALA A 445 3.46 24.19 -19.25
N PHE A 446 4.69 24.22 -19.80
CA PHE A 446 4.91 24.02 -21.21
C PHE A 446 4.49 22.61 -21.69
N MET A 447 4.79 21.58 -20.92
CA MET A 447 4.32 20.22 -21.19
C MET A 447 2.78 20.16 -21.25
N ILE A 448 2.07 20.79 -20.30
CA ILE A 448 0.60 20.86 -20.30
C ILE A 448 0.10 21.55 -21.58
N LEU A 449 0.73 22.66 -21.98
CA LEU A 449 0.37 23.38 -23.20
C LEU A 449 0.55 22.50 -24.44
N VAL A 450 1.67 21.78 -24.55
CA VAL A 450 1.92 20.86 -25.67
C VAL A 450 0.88 19.75 -25.70
N ILE A 451 0.57 19.10 -24.55
CA ILE A 451 -0.45 18.09 -24.46
C ILE A 451 -1.83 18.64 -24.89
N TYR A 452 -2.18 19.84 -24.44
CA TYR A 452 -3.45 20.46 -24.79
C TYR A 452 -3.56 20.76 -26.30
N LEU A 453 -2.51 21.35 -26.90
CA LEU A 453 -2.45 21.62 -28.34
C LEU A 453 -2.47 20.33 -29.15
N SER A 454 -1.76 19.29 -28.74
CA SER A 454 -1.78 17.97 -29.37
C SER A 454 -3.18 17.36 -29.34
N LYS A 455 -3.87 17.43 -28.19
CA LYS A 455 -5.26 16.98 -28.09
C LYS A 455 -6.19 17.71 -29.06
N LYS A 456 -6.08 19.04 -29.11
CA LYS A 456 -6.89 19.88 -30.01
C LYS A 456 -6.61 19.56 -31.48
N TYR A 457 -5.33 19.43 -31.85
CA TYR A 457 -4.92 19.08 -33.21
C TYR A 457 -5.40 17.69 -33.62
N LEU A 458 -5.20 16.67 -32.76
CA LEU A 458 -5.62 15.31 -33.05
C LEU A 458 -7.14 15.15 -33.10
N SER A 459 -7.89 15.91 -32.30
CA SER A 459 -9.38 15.91 -32.37
C SER A 459 -9.93 16.43 -33.69
N SER A 460 -9.16 17.26 -34.41
CA SER A 460 -9.55 17.78 -35.75
C SER A 460 -9.44 16.74 -36.88
N PHE A 461 -8.71 15.65 -36.70
CA PHE A 461 -8.53 14.58 -37.68
C PHE A 461 -9.55 13.42 -37.57
N GLY A 462 -10.61 13.58 -36.77
CA GLY A 462 -11.60 12.50 -36.56
C GLY A 462 -11.05 11.36 -35.70
N ASN A 463 -11.85 10.33 -35.43
CA ASN A 463 -11.61 9.22 -34.50
C ASN A 463 -10.15 8.69 -34.40
N VAL A 464 -9.24 9.53 -33.91
CA VAL A 464 -7.87 9.13 -33.61
C VAL A 464 -7.90 8.29 -32.35
N SER A 465 -7.41 7.05 -32.43
CA SER A 465 -7.41 6.14 -31.30
C SER A 465 -6.69 6.76 -30.10
N ILE A 466 -7.24 6.55 -28.90
CA ILE A 466 -6.65 6.98 -27.61
C ILE A 466 -5.15 6.64 -27.53
N PHE A 467 -4.72 5.60 -28.22
CA PHE A 467 -3.34 5.15 -28.31
C PHE A 467 -2.41 6.19 -28.95
N ILE A 468 -2.88 6.94 -29.97
CA ILE A 468 -2.09 8.00 -30.61
C ILE A 468 -1.94 9.22 -29.68
N TYR A 469 -2.95 9.52 -28.86
CA TYR A 469 -2.84 10.55 -27.83
C TYR A 469 -1.74 10.24 -26.78
N MET A 470 -1.58 8.95 -26.44
CA MET A 470 -0.60 8.52 -25.44
C MET A 470 0.84 8.43 -25.99
N ILE A 471 1.01 8.22 -27.30
CA ILE A 471 2.34 8.18 -27.93
C ILE A 471 2.92 9.59 -28.11
N ASN A 472 2.05 10.58 -28.32
CA ASN A 472 2.47 11.96 -28.55
C ASN A 472 2.54 12.84 -27.29
N ALA A 473 2.21 12.29 -26.12
CA ALA A 473 2.31 12.93 -24.80
C ALA A 473 3.50 12.40 -23.99
#